data_9a99a3c27b077625b001ac61b261672b
#
_entry.id   9a99a3c27b077625b001ac61b261672b
#
_cell.length_a   1.000
_cell.length_b   1.000
_cell.length_c   1.000
_cell.angle_alpha   90.00
_cell.angle_beta   90.00
_cell.angle_gamma   90.00
#
_symmetry.space_group_name_H-M   'P 1'
#
loop_
_entity.id
_entity.type
_entity.pdbx_description
1 polymer ?
#
loop_
_entity_poly.entity_id
_entity_poly.type
_entity_poly.pdbx_seq_one_letter_code
_entity_poly.pdbx_strand_id
1 'polypeptide(L)'
;DVFITVDAGNLWKVQKDGMFQSIKSSTIDSIVPENLRGPNNEWVGIAKRSRVMYYNPVNVSAEEMEGLTYEDLSNPKWKGRIAIRSSGNMYNQSLVSSLIANNGISATEDWAHRFVGNFARKPEGNDRAQIMAVANGEADIAISNSYYIGLMLSGKKGEEQQAAARKVELHFPGQDGRGAHINVSGAGLMKNAPNADNAVKFIEFLLSEEAQSHIVNNTYEFPMREGVAASDLIAQFGSGFKEDQTAVASYGEFNPDAVKLMDRVGWE
;
A
#
# COMPACT_ATOMS: atom_id res chain seq x y z
N ASP A 1 -15.74 7.87 -19.10
CA ASP A 1 -16.80 7.30 -18.26
C ASP A 1 -16.27 6.77 -16.92
N VAL A 2 -15.16 6.03 -16.94
CA VAL A 2 -14.49 5.49 -15.75
C VAL A 2 -13.11 6.11 -15.60
N PHE A 3 -12.77 6.52 -14.39
CA PHE A 3 -11.43 6.93 -14.02
C PHE A 3 -10.79 5.83 -13.18
N ILE A 4 -9.64 5.32 -13.60
CA ILE A 4 -8.91 4.28 -12.89
C ILE A 4 -7.55 4.83 -12.48
N THR A 5 -7.21 4.66 -11.21
CA THR A 5 -5.90 5.06 -10.71
C THR A 5 -5.46 4.20 -9.52
N VAL A 6 -4.20 4.33 -9.17
CA VAL A 6 -3.61 3.73 -7.99
C VAL A 6 -3.64 4.71 -6.82
N ASP A 7 -3.80 4.17 -5.61
CA ASP A 7 -3.84 4.89 -4.34
C ASP A 7 -5.16 5.64 -4.07
N ALA A 8 -5.76 5.32 -2.94
CA ALA A 8 -7.01 5.93 -2.48
C ALA A 8 -6.90 7.47 -2.34
N GLY A 9 -5.71 7.99 -2.01
CA GLY A 9 -5.47 9.43 -1.96
C GLY A 9 -5.66 10.13 -3.31
N ASN A 10 -5.33 9.46 -4.42
CA ASN A 10 -5.59 10.00 -5.75
C ASN A 10 -7.07 9.96 -6.12
N LEU A 11 -7.78 8.89 -5.77
CA LEU A 11 -9.24 8.78 -5.96
C LEU A 11 -9.97 9.87 -5.16
N TRP A 12 -9.55 10.06 -3.90
CA TRP A 12 -10.12 11.10 -3.03
C TRP A 12 -9.94 12.52 -3.60
N LYS A 13 -8.80 12.84 -4.23
CA LYS A 13 -8.59 14.15 -4.87
C LYS A 13 -9.63 14.42 -5.95
N VAL A 14 -9.89 13.43 -6.82
CA VAL A 14 -10.90 13.55 -7.89
C VAL A 14 -12.31 13.64 -7.29
N GLN A 15 -12.59 12.87 -6.23
CA GLN A 15 -13.85 12.95 -5.49
C GLN A 15 -14.06 14.33 -4.87
N LYS A 16 -13.05 14.88 -4.19
CA LYS A 16 -13.09 16.19 -3.55
C LYS A 16 -13.44 17.31 -4.54
N ASP A 17 -12.97 17.20 -5.76
CA ASP A 17 -13.28 18.14 -6.85
C ASP A 17 -14.68 17.92 -7.45
N GLY A 18 -15.47 17.00 -6.88
CA GLY A 18 -16.84 16.68 -7.30
C GLY A 18 -16.94 16.11 -8.71
N MET A 19 -15.89 15.40 -9.17
CA MET A 19 -15.79 14.84 -10.52
C MET A 19 -16.40 13.45 -10.65
N PHE A 20 -16.80 12.82 -9.56
CA PHE A 20 -17.45 11.51 -9.54
C PHE A 20 -18.96 11.62 -9.27
N GLN A 21 -19.67 10.57 -9.62
CA GLN A 21 -21.04 10.29 -9.20
C GLN A 21 -21.11 8.93 -8.52
N SER A 22 -22.13 8.70 -7.69
CA SER A 22 -22.31 7.45 -6.95
C SER A 22 -22.52 6.26 -7.87
N ILE A 23 -21.80 5.19 -7.62
CA ILE A 23 -21.96 3.87 -8.25
C ILE A 23 -23.06 3.13 -7.51
N LYS A 24 -24.09 2.68 -8.25
CA LYS A 24 -25.22 1.89 -7.73
C LYS A 24 -25.14 0.49 -8.31
N SER A 25 -24.66 -0.46 -7.55
CA SER A 25 -24.55 -1.87 -7.96
C SER A 25 -24.52 -2.79 -6.75
N SER A 26 -25.52 -3.63 -6.62
CA SER A 26 -25.53 -4.68 -5.59
C SER A 26 -24.42 -5.71 -5.77
N THR A 27 -23.97 -5.93 -7.01
CA THR A 27 -22.82 -6.78 -7.32
C THR A 27 -21.56 -6.22 -6.70
N ILE A 28 -21.25 -4.94 -6.95
CA ILE A 28 -20.09 -4.25 -6.38
C ILE A 28 -20.18 -4.23 -4.85
N ASP A 29 -21.37 -3.92 -4.32
CA ASP A 29 -21.61 -3.85 -2.88
C ASP A 29 -21.39 -5.19 -2.16
N SER A 30 -21.63 -6.31 -2.83
CA SER A 30 -21.37 -7.64 -2.28
C SER A 30 -19.90 -8.07 -2.32
N ILE A 31 -19.07 -7.44 -3.15
CA ILE A 31 -17.67 -7.84 -3.38
C ILE A 31 -16.69 -6.93 -2.65
N VAL A 32 -16.92 -5.61 -2.71
CA VAL A 32 -15.98 -4.63 -2.17
C VAL A 32 -16.42 -4.19 -0.77
N PRO A 33 -15.62 -4.40 0.29
CA PRO A 33 -15.91 -3.92 1.64
C PRO A 33 -16.05 -2.38 1.70
N GLU A 34 -16.86 -1.87 2.63
CA GLU A 34 -17.12 -0.43 2.77
C GLU A 34 -15.85 0.39 3.04
N ASN A 35 -14.93 -0.15 3.84
CA ASN A 35 -13.66 0.51 4.13
C ASN A 35 -12.73 0.65 2.92
N LEU A 36 -13.01 -0.04 1.81
CA LEU A 36 -12.24 0.00 0.56
C LEU A 36 -12.98 0.76 -0.57
N ARG A 37 -13.91 1.64 -0.20
CA ARG A 37 -14.69 2.49 -1.12
C ARG A 37 -14.60 3.96 -0.75
N GLY A 38 -15.00 4.83 -1.67
CA GLY A 38 -15.33 6.22 -1.37
C GLY A 38 -16.60 6.36 -0.52
N PRO A 39 -16.73 7.42 0.30
CA PRO A 39 -17.80 7.57 1.27
C PRO A 39 -19.22 7.43 0.73
N ASN A 40 -19.47 7.86 -0.51
CA ASN A 40 -20.78 7.80 -1.18
C ASN A 40 -20.78 6.78 -2.33
N ASN A 41 -19.91 5.78 -2.28
CA ASN A 41 -19.70 4.81 -3.37
C ASN A 41 -19.33 5.50 -4.71
N GLU A 42 -18.64 6.63 -4.69
CA GLU A 42 -18.23 7.37 -5.89
C GLU A 42 -17.05 6.70 -6.60
N TRP A 43 -16.31 5.91 -5.87
CA TRP A 43 -15.24 5.03 -6.36
C TRP A 43 -15.12 3.80 -5.48
N VAL A 44 -14.57 2.74 -6.03
CA VAL A 44 -14.39 1.44 -5.35
C VAL A 44 -13.00 0.89 -5.64
N GLY A 45 -12.47 0.12 -4.68
CA GLY A 45 -11.24 -0.64 -4.91
C GLY A 45 -11.47 -1.76 -5.93
N ILE A 46 -10.49 -1.99 -6.80
CA ILE A 46 -10.47 -3.09 -7.79
C ILE A 46 -9.32 -4.08 -7.54
N ALA A 47 -8.32 -3.68 -6.80
CA ALA A 47 -7.24 -4.54 -6.31
C ALA A 47 -6.65 -3.94 -5.04
N LYS A 48 -6.02 -4.77 -4.20
CA LYS A 48 -5.43 -4.36 -2.92
C LYS A 48 -3.92 -4.49 -2.93
N ARG A 49 -3.24 -3.65 -2.16
CA ARG A 49 -1.83 -3.78 -1.82
C ARG A 49 -1.61 -3.47 -0.35
N SER A 50 -0.58 -4.07 0.23
CA SER A 50 -0.13 -3.72 1.57
C SER A 50 1.22 -2.98 1.52
N ARG A 51 1.45 -2.04 2.43
CA ARG A 51 2.79 -1.54 2.74
C ARG A 51 3.43 -2.52 3.69
N VAL A 52 4.46 -3.21 3.26
CA VAL A 52 5.11 -4.29 4.00
C VAL A 52 6.54 -3.91 4.36
N MET A 53 7.14 -4.66 5.26
CA MET A 53 8.55 -4.56 5.60
C MET A 53 9.31 -5.66 4.87
N TYR A 54 10.30 -5.28 4.07
CA TYR A 54 11.28 -6.20 3.51
C TYR A 54 12.50 -6.19 4.41
N TYR A 55 13.05 -7.35 4.72
CA TYR A 55 14.24 -7.47 5.56
C TYR A 55 15.21 -8.51 5.01
N ASN A 56 16.49 -8.35 5.35
CA ASN A 56 17.51 -9.32 5.00
C ASN A 56 17.66 -10.31 6.16
N PRO A 57 17.32 -11.60 5.99
CA PRO A 57 17.35 -12.58 7.07
C PRO A 57 18.77 -12.89 7.58
N VAL A 58 19.82 -12.42 6.90
CA VAL A 58 21.20 -12.48 7.38
C VAL A 58 21.45 -11.45 8.50
N ASN A 59 20.76 -10.29 8.45
CA ASN A 59 21.00 -9.17 9.35
C ASN A 59 19.91 -9.01 10.43
N VAL A 60 18.69 -9.48 10.14
CA VAL A 60 17.53 -9.39 11.03
C VAL A 60 16.87 -10.76 11.09
N SER A 61 16.71 -11.31 12.28
CA SER A 61 16.06 -12.60 12.43
C SER A 61 14.54 -12.52 12.30
N ALA A 62 13.89 -13.64 12.00
CA ALA A 62 12.44 -13.71 11.96
C ALA A 62 11.80 -13.35 13.32
N GLU A 63 12.45 -13.72 14.42
CA GLU A 63 12.01 -13.39 15.78
C GLU A 63 12.07 -11.87 16.06
N GLU A 64 13.04 -11.14 15.48
CA GLU A 64 13.08 -9.67 15.59
C GLU A 64 11.94 -8.99 14.84
N MET A 65 11.39 -9.66 13.81
CA MET A 65 10.27 -9.16 13.01
C MET A 65 8.91 -9.55 13.60
N GLU A 66 8.86 -10.59 14.45
CA GLU A 66 7.61 -11.08 15.04
C GLU A 66 6.89 -9.97 15.82
N GLY A 67 5.60 -9.77 15.52
CA GLY A 67 4.76 -8.75 16.15
C GLY A 67 5.11 -7.29 15.78
N LEU A 68 6.16 -7.06 14.97
CA LEU A 68 6.63 -5.71 14.65
C LEU A 68 5.54 -4.87 13.94
N THR A 69 5.37 -3.64 14.42
CA THR A 69 4.45 -2.64 13.86
C THR A 69 5.22 -1.53 13.14
N TYR A 70 4.51 -0.66 12.41
CA TYR A 70 5.14 0.55 11.85
C TYR A 70 5.65 1.48 12.95
N GLU A 71 4.93 1.55 14.06
CA GLU A 71 5.26 2.37 15.21
C GLU A 71 6.57 1.95 15.87
N ASP A 72 6.87 0.66 15.91
CA ASP A 72 8.11 0.10 16.47
C ASP A 72 9.36 0.49 15.67
N LEU A 73 9.22 0.86 14.40
CA LEU A 73 10.34 1.34 13.59
C LEU A 73 10.89 2.70 14.05
N SER A 74 10.20 3.38 14.96
CA SER A 74 10.72 4.58 15.65
C SER A 74 11.67 4.25 16.82
N ASN A 75 11.83 2.97 17.17
CA ASN A 75 12.75 2.56 18.23
C ASN A 75 14.20 2.80 17.82
N PRO A 76 15.06 3.37 18.71
CA PRO A 76 16.48 3.60 18.42
C PRO A 76 17.29 2.37 18.01
N LYS A 77 16.83 1.15 18.32
CA LYS A 77 17.48 -0.10 17.84
C LYS A 77 17.58 -0.17 16.31
N TRP A 78 16.73 0.57 15.59
CA TRP A 78 16.70 0.63 14.13
C TRP A 78 17.53 1.77 13.54
N LYS A 79 18.29 2.50 14.36
CA LYS A 79 19.09 3.64 13.91
C LYS A 79 20.08 3.25 12.80
N GLY A 80 19.97 3.92 11.65
CA GLY A 80 20.83 3.67 10.48
C GLY A 80 20.52 2.35 9.76
N ARG A 81 19.30 1.76 9.97
CA ARG A 81 18.96 0.44 9.47
C ARG A 81 17.77 0.43 8.50
N ILE A 82 17.10 1.57 8.29
CA ILE A 82 15.85 1.65 7.51
C ILE A 82 16.07 2.35 6.18
N ALA A 83 15.65 1.72 5.08
CA ALA A 83 15.54 2.32 3.75
C ALA A 83 14.08 2.61 3.40
N ILE A 84 13.82 3.81 2.91
CA ILE A 84 12.48 4.24 2.50
C ILE A 84 12.57 5.30 1.39
N ARG A 85 11.49 5.49 0.66
CA ARG A 85 11.33 6.55 -0.35
C ARG A 85 11.13 7.91 0.30
N SER A 86 11.28 8.97 -0.51
CA SER A 86 11.01 10.33 -0.09
C SER A 86 9.55 10.58 0.31
N SER A 87 9.31 11.65 1.07
CA SER A 87 7.99 12.15 1.47
C SER A 87 7.11 12.56 0.29
N GLY A 88 7.70 12.93 -0.84
CA GLY A 88 6.97 13.24 -2.07
C GLY A 88 6.20 12.06 -2.68
N ASN A 89 6.45 10.84 -2.19
CA ASN A 89 5.78 9.65 -2.70
C ASN A 89 4.41 9.44 -2.05
N MET A 90 3.36 9.30 -2.89
CA MET A 90 1.98 9.11 -2.45
C MET A 90 1.82 7.90 -1.50
N TYR A 91 2.54 6.80 -1.72
CA TYR A 91 2.41 5.60 -0.87
C TYR A 91 2.88 5.84 0.57
N ASN A 92 3.95 6.64 0.75
CA ASN A 92 4.39 7.06 2.09
C ASN A 92 3.39 8.04 2.71
N GLN A 93 2.86 8.98 1.91
CA GLN A 93 1.84 9.91 2.38
C GLN A 93 0.58 9.17 2.85
N SER A 94 0.13 8.15 2.10
CA SER A 94 -1.01 7.32 2.48
C SER A 94 -0.74 6.50 3.75
N LEU A 95 0.48 5.96 3.93
CA LEU A 95 0.86 5.29 5.16
C LEU A 95 0.82 6.25 6.35
N VAL A 96 1.42 7.44 6.24
CA VAL A 96 1.40 8.45 7.30
C VAL A 96 -0.03 8.92 7.58
N SER A 97 -0.86 9.10 6.53
CA SER A 97 -2.29 9.42 6.69
C SER A 97 -3.04 8.35 7.46
N SER A 98 -2.75 7.05 7.23
CA SER A 98 -3.37 5.97 8.00
C SER A 98 -2.92 5.97 9.46
N LEU A 99 -1.66 6.31 9.74
CA LEU A 99 -1.17 6.46 11.10
C LEU A 99 -1.84 7.65 11.80
N ILE A 100 -2.06 8.76 11.10
CA ILE A 100 -2.82 9.91 11.64
C ILE A 100 -4.26 9.51 11.96
N ALA A 101 -4.92 8.78 11.07
CA ALA A 101 -6.29 8.31 11.27
C ALA A 101 -6.43 7.42 12.52
N ASN A 102 -5.42 6.60 12.82
CA ASN A 102 -5.43 5.66 13.94
C ASN A 102 -4.89 6.27 15.25
N ASN A 103 -3.84 7.07 15.18
CA ASN A 103 -3.08 7.50 16.34
C ASN A 103 -3.23 9.02 16.64
N GLY A 104 -3.80 9.77 15.69
CA GLY A 104 -3.85 11.24 15.74
C GLY A 104 -2.54 11.90 15.27
N ILE A 105 -2.64 13.21 14.95
CA ILE A 105 -1.53 13.97 14.35
C ILE A 105 -0.31 14.02 15.27
N SER A 106 -0.50 14.38 16.57
CA SER A 106 0.61 14.57 17.51
C SER A 106 1.44 13.30 17.70
N ALA A 107 0.78 12.17 17.98
CA ALA A 107 1.47 10.89 18.18
C ALA A 107 2.19 10.43 16.90
N THR A 108 1.59 10.68 15.73
CA THR A 108 2.21 10.35 14.43
C THR A 108 3.41 11.25 14.13
N GLU A 109 3.37 12.53 14.52
CA GLU A 109 4.51 13.45 14.37
C GLU A 109 5.69 13.04 15.27
N ASP A 110 5.41 12.70 16.52
CA ASP A 110 6.41 12.17 17.46
C ASP A 110 7.06 10.87 16.96
N TRP A 111 6.24 9.99 16.38
CA TRP A 111 6.73 8.78 15.72
C TRP A 111 7.62 9.11 14.52
N ALA A 112 7.13 9.97 13.61
CA ALA A 112 7.84 10.31 12.38
C ALA A 112 9.18 10.98 12.66
N HIS A 113 9.26 11.85 13.68
CA HIS A 113 10.51 12.47 14.09
C HIS A 113 11.57 11.43 14.50
N ARG A 114 11.19 10.43 15.30
CA ARG A 114 12.10 9.34 15.70
C ARG A 114 12.41 8.40 14.52
N PHE A 115 11.41 8.11 13.70
CA PHE A 115 11.52 7.23 12.55
C PHE A 115 12.52 7.76 11.51
N VAL A 116 12.46 9.05 11.17
CA VAL A 116 13.43 9.70 10.27
C VAL A 116 14.86 9.58 10.80
N GLY A 117 15.04 9.66 12.11
CA GLY A 117 16.36 9.46 12.77
C GLY A 117 16.94 8.05 12.60
N ASN A 118 16.14 7.10 12.13
CA ASN A 118 16.54 5.69 11.93
C ASN A 118 16.86 5.35 10.45
N PHE A 119 16.75 6.30 9.55
CA PHE A 119 17.09 6.06 8.14
C PHE A 119 18.55 5.72 7.95
N ALA A 120 18.83 4.70 7.14
CA ALA A 120 20.18 4.28 6.78
C ALA A 120 20.86 5.24 5.82
N ARG A 121 20.05 5.90 5.00
CA ARG A 121 20.50 6.85 3.98
C ARG A 121 19.41 7.90 3.71
N LYS A 122 19.75 8.94 2.97
CA LYS A 122 18.76 9.89 2.46
C LYS A 122 17.71 9.15 1.62
N PRO A 123 16.39 9.40 1.85
CA PRO A 123 15.34 8.81 1.06
C PRO A 123 15.48 9.14 -0.43
N GLU A 124 15.60 8.11 -1.26
CA GLU A 124 15.78 8.25 -2.71
C GLU A 124 15.27 7.01 -3.46
N GLY A 125 15.09 7.14 -4.76
CA GLY A 125 14.69 6.05 -5.62
C GLY A 125 13.22 5.62 -5.44
N ASN A 126 12.85 4.50 -6.04
CA ASN A 126 11.51 3.90 -5.96
C ASN A 126 11.49 2.72 -4.97
N ASP A 127 10.32 2.07 -4.79
CA ASP A 127 10.18 0.93 -3.86
C ASP A 127 11.15 -0.22 -4.15
N ARG A 128 11.43 -0.50 -5.43
CA ARG A 128 12.40 -1.55 -5.80
C ARG A 128 13.83 -1.17 -5.38
N ALA A 129 14.17 0.12 -5.43
CA ALA A 129 15.46 0.60 -4.95
C ALA A 129 15.62 0.41 -3.44
N GLN A 130 14.52 0.47 -2.66
CA GLN A 130 14.56 0.17 -1.23
C GLN A 130 14.78 -1.34 -0.97
N ILE A 131 14.09 -2.20 -1.73
CA ILE A 131 14.29 -3.66 -1.66
C ILE A 131 15.73 -4.02 -2.05
N MET A 132 16.27 -3.39 -3.11
CA MET A 132 17.67 -3.54 -3.53
C MET A 132 18.66 -3.12 -2.43
N ALA A 133 18.39 -1.99 -1.73
CA ALA A 133 19.23 -1.53 -0.63
C ALA A 133 19.34 -2.57 0.50
N VAL A 134 18.21 -3.20 0.85
CA VAL A 134 18.19 -4.28 1.84
C VAL A 134 18.94 -5.52 1.33
N ALA A 135 18.70 -5.93 0.09
CA ALA A 135 19.35 -7.09 -0.52
C ALA A 135 20.88 -6.92 -0.62
N ASN A 136 21.38 -5.68 -0.72
CA ASN A 136 22.79 -5.33 -0.82
C ASN A 136 23.43 -4.99 0.54
N GLY A 137 22.66 -4.99 1.64
CA GLY A 137 23.16 -4.68 2.98
C GLY A 137 23.38 -3.19 3.27
N GLU A 138 22.80 -2.29 2.46
CA GLU A 138 22.83 -0.83 2.72
C GLU A 138 21.83 -0.46 3.83
N ALA A 139 20.82 -1.29 4.04
CA ALA A 139 19.85 -1.20 5.11
C ALA A 139 19.41 -2.60 5.52
N ASP A 140 18.82 -2.73 6.69
CA ASP A 140 18.34 -4.02 7.20
C ASP A 140 16.85 -4.22 6.94
N ILE A 141 16.08 -3.11 6.92
CA ILE A 141 14.64 -3.09 6.67
C ILE A 141 14.31 -2.04 5.62
N ALA A 142 13.34 -2.36 4.75
CA ALA A 142 12.72 -1.39 3.84
C ALA A 142 11.20 -1.45 3.93
N ILE A 143 10.53 -0.29 3.85
CA ILE A 143 9.07 -0.22 3.68
C ILE A 143 8.75 0.00 2.21
N SER A 144 8.03 -0.95 1.61
CA SER A 144 7.62 -0.91 0.21
C SER A 144 6.27 -1.59 0.00
N ASN A 145 5.64 -1.40 -1.16
CA ASN A 145 4.41 -2.11 -1.47
C ASN A 145 4.67 -3.59 -1.78
N SER A 146 3.75 -4.44 -1.35
CA SER A 146 3.84 -5.90 -1.46
C SER A 146 4.05 -6.42 -2.87
N TYR A 147 3.40 -5.84 -3.86
CA TYR A 147 3.46 -6.33 -5.25
C TYR A 147 4.84 -6.18 -5.92
N TYR A 148 5.72 -5.33 -5.38
CA TYR A 148 7.05 -5.15 -5.97
C TYR A 148 7.93 -6.39 -5.89
N ILE A 149 7.80 -7.21 -4.84
CA ILE A 149 8.56 -8.45 -4.76
C ILE A 149 8.15 -9.43 -5.88
N GLY A 150 6.85 -9.55 -6.15
CA GLY A 150 6.35 -10.37 -7.27
C GLY A 150 6.87 -9.88 -8.62
N LEU A 151 6.85 -8.56 -8.83
CA LEU A 151 7.38 -7.95 -10.04
C LEU A 151 8.89 -8.19 -10.23
N MET A 152 9.68 -8.15 -9.15
CA MET A 152 11.11 -8.41 -9.19
C MET A 152 11.38 -9.92 -9.41
N LEU A 153 10.71 -10.80 -8.67
CA LEU A 153 10.85 -12.26 -8.79
C LEU A 153 10.44 -12.79 -10.17
N SER A 154 9.49 -12.14 -10.85
CA SER A 154 9.07 -12.51 -12.20
C SER A 154 10.16 -12.37 -13.27
N GLY A 155 11.28 -11.70 -12.97
CA GLY A 155 12.35 -11.38 -13.90
C GLY A 155 12.03 -10.25 -14.89
N LYS A 156 10.81 -9.72 -14.92
CA LYS A 156 10.40 -8.61 -15.81
C LYS A 156 11.23 -7.33 -15.63
N LYS A 157 11.99 -7.21 -14.53
CA LYS A 157 12.84 -6.07 -14.21
C LYS A 157 14.35 -6.36 -14.29
N GLY A 158 14.71 -7.50 -14.89
CA GLY A 158 16.09 -7.93 -15.10
C GLY A 158 16.62 -8.84 -14.00
N GLU A 159 17.69 -9.55 -14.33
CA GLU A 159 18.29 -10.58 -13.47
C GLU A 159 18.83 -10.03 -12.14
N GLU A 160 19.39 -8.82 -12.14
CA GLU A 160 19.90 -8.18 -10.94
C GLU A 160 18.81 -7.99 -9.89
N GLN A 161 17.65 -7.44 -10.30
CA GLN A 161 16.53 -7.24 -9.38
C GLN A 161 15.89 -8.56 -8.95
N GLN A 162 15.84 -9.54 -9.84
CA GLN A 162 15.36 -10.87 -9.51
C GLN A 162 16.28 -11.56 -8.47
N ALA A 163 17.59 -11.45 -8.63
CA ALA A 163 18.56 -11.99 -7.67
C ALA A 163 18.48 -11.29 -6.32
N ALA A 164 18.27 -9.96 -6.30
CA ALA A 164 18.07 -9.19 -5.07
C ALA A 164 16.79 -9.62 -4.34
N ALA A 165 15.69 -9.79 -5.07
CA ALA A 165 14.41 -10.22 -4.50
C ALA A 165 14.47 -11.58 -3.78
N ARG A 166 15.39 -12.46 -4.22
CA ARG A 166 15.61 -13.79 -3.59
C ARG A 166 16.41 -13.73 -2.29
N LYS A 167 16.96 -12.56 -1.92
CA LYS A 167 17.77 -12.37 -0.72
C LYS A 167 16.99 -11.74 0.43
N VAL A 168 15.75 -11.33 0.19
CA VAL A 168 14.93 -10.64 1.17
C VAL A 168 13.70 -11.44 1.51
N GLU A 169 13.25 -11.29 2.73
CA GLU A 169 11.97 -11.79 3.23
C GLU A 169 10.97 -10.63 3.37
N LEU A 170 9.69 -10.98 3.45
CA LEU A 170 8.59 -10.03 3.56
C LEU A 170 7.87 -10.26 4.90
N HIS A 171 7.65 -9.19 5.65
CA HIS A 171 6.87 -9.19 6.88
C HIS A 171 5.67 -8.26 6.76
N PHE A 172 4.48 -8.76 7.16
CA PHE A 172 3.27 -7.97 7.29
C PHE A 172 3.19 -7.39 8.70
N PRO A 173 3.27 -6.05 8.89
CA PRO A 173 3.31 -5.45 10.21
C PRO A 173 1.99 -5.56 10.97
N GLY A 174 2.06 -5.53 12.31
CA GLY A 174 0.91 -5.33 13.18
C GLY A 174 -0.07 -6.50 13.25
N GLN A 175 0.38 -7.73 13.04
CA GLN A 175 -0.51 -8.91 12.96
C GLN A 175 -1.20 -9.23 14.29
N ASP A 176 -0.60 -8.91 15.43
CA ASP A 176 -1.20 -9.05 16.77
C ASP A 176 -2.10 -7.86 17.14
N GLY A 177 -2.10 -6.82 16.35
CA GLY A 177 -2.83 -5.58 16.57
C GLY A 177 -3.81 -5.21 15.46
N ARG A 178 -3.61 -4.02 14.89
CA ARG A 178 -4.46 -3.41 13.85
C ARG A 178 -4.42 -4.15 12.51
N GLY A 179 -3.34 -4.81 12.19
CA GLY A 179 -3.08 -5.40 10.88
C GLY A 179 -2.21 -4.49 9.99
N ALA A 180 -1.83 -5.03 8.84
CA ALA A 180 -0.98 -4.33 7.88
C ALA A 180 -1.79 -3.29 7.07
N HIS A 181 -1.20 -2.12 6.85
CA HIS A 181 -1.79 -1.05 6.03
C HIS A 181 -2.18 -1.55 4.64
N ILE A 182 -3.43 -1.32 4.26
CA ILE A 182 -3.99 -1.65 2.95
C ILE A 182 -4.25 -0.36 2.17
N ASN A 183 -3.96 -0.41 0.89
CA ASN A 183 -4.37 0.61 -0.07
C ASN A 183 -4.90 -0.06 -1.34
N VAL A 184 -5.54 0.70 -2.23
CA VAL A 184 -6.24 0.14 -3.39
C VAL A 184 -5.76 0.73 -4.71
N SER A 185 -5.80 -0.07 -5.77
CA SER A 185 -6.10 0.40 -7.11
C SER A 185 -7.61 0.48 -7.23
N GLY A 186 -8.15 1.57 -7.74
CA GLY A 186 -9.59 1.77 -7.73
C GLY A 186 -10.13 2.41 -8.99
N ALA A 187 -11.44 2.32 -9.13
CA ALA A 187 -12.22 2.86 -10.24
C ALA A 187 -13.34 3.77 -9.72
N GLY A 188 -13.47 4.95 -10.29
CA GLY A 188 -14.54 5.90 -10.02
C GLY A 188 -15.40 6.14 -11.25
N LEU A 189 -16.71 6.33 -11.05
CA LEU A 189 -17.65 6.68 -12.10
C LEU A 189 -17.63 8.21 -12.30
N MET A 190 -17.25 8.65 -13.48
CA MET A 190 -17.18 10.10 -13.77
C MET A 190 -18.57 10.75 -13.74
N LYS A 191 -18.67 11.95 -13.18
CA LYS A 191 -19.93 12.69 -12.95
C LYS A 191 -20.76 12.85 -14.21
N ASN A 192 -20.11 13.12 -15.33
CA ASN A 192 -20.77 13.38 -16.62
C ASN A 192 -20.56 12.23 -17.60
N ALA A 193 -20.48 11.00 -17.10
CA ALA A 193 -20.31 9.79 -17.93
C ALA A 193 -21.51 9.63 -18.90
N PRO A 194 -21.32 9.73 -20.22
CA PRO A 194 -22.41 9.56 -21.19
C PRO A 194 -22.92 8.12 -21.25
N ASN A 195 -22.11 7.14 -20.82
CA ASN A 195 -22.46 5.72 -20.82
C ASN A 195 -22.37 5.14 -19.40
N ALA A 196 -22.97 5.80 -18.40
CA ALA A 196 -22.85 5.46 -16.99
C ALA A 196 -23.20 3.99 -16.70
N ASP A 197 -24.27 3.44 -17.28
CA ASP A 197 -24.68 2.05 -17.08
C ASP A 197 -23.62 1.05 -17.59
N ASN A 198 -23.00 1.34 -18.74
CA ASN A 198 -21.91 0.50 -19.26
C ASN A 198 -20.63 0.66 -18.44
N ALA A 199 -20.38 1.85 -17.90
CA ALA A 199 -19.27 2.12 -17.01
C ALA A 199 -19.39 1.29 -15.70
N VAL A 200 -20.59 1.21 -15.12
CA VAL A 200 -20.86 0.36 -13.95
C VAL A 200 -20.63 -1.12 -14.29
N LYS A 201 -21.18 -1.60 -15.42
CA LYS A 201 -20.94 -2.99 -15.88
C LYS A 201 -19.44 -3.29 -16.10
N PHE A 202 -18.68 -2.31 -16.57
CA PHE A 202 -17.25 -2.47 -16.73
C PHE A 202 -16.54 -2.59 -15.37
N ILE A 203 -16.93 -1.81 -14.35
CA ILE A 203 -16.40 -1.96 -12.99
C ILE A 203 -16.79 -3.31 -12.39
N GLU A 204 -18.04 -3.77 -12.61
CA GLU A 204 -18.48 -5.12 -12.21
C GLU A 204 -17.63 -6.21 -12.89
N PHE A 205 -17.31 -6.05 -14.18
CA PHE A 205 -16.43 -6.97 -14.90
C PHE A 205 -15.01 -6.99 -14.28
N LEU A 206 -14.43 -5.83 -13.94
CA LEU A 206 -13.13 -5.78 -13.27
C LEU A 206 -13.10 -6.51 -11.92
N LEU A 207 -14.27 -6.69 -11.29
CA LEU A 207 -14.46 -7.44 -10.05
C LEU A 207 -14.90 -8.89 -10.28
N SER A 208 -15.06 -9.34 -11.52
CA SER A 208 -15.34 -10.75 -11.83
C SER A 208 -14.13 -11.65 -11.48
N GLU A 209 -14.37 -12.93 -11.28
CA GLU A 209 -13.30 -13.89 -10.98
C GLU A 209 -12.26 -13.94 -12.09
N GLU A 210 -12.68 -13.91 -13.36
CA GLU A 210 -11.80 -13.90 -14.53
C GLU A 210 -10.89 -12.67 -14.53
N ALA A 211 -11.47 -11.46 -14.40
CA ALA A 211 -10.70 -10.22 -14.41
C ALA A 211 -9.79 -10.11 -13.19
N GLN A 212 -10.24 -10.52 -12.00
CA GLN A 212 -9.43 -10.53 -10.79
C GLN A 212 -8.25 -11.48 -10.90
N SER A 213 -8.44 -12.69 -11.43
CA SER A 213 -7.37 -13.65 -11.70
C SER A 213 -6.34 -13.06 -12.68
N HIS A 214 -6.81 -12.36 -13.72
CA HIS A 214 -5.92 -11.68 -14.66
C HIS A 214 -5.14 -10.53 -13.98
N ILE A 215 -5.81 -9.69 -13.20
CA ILE A 215 -5.17 -8.57 -12.50
C ILE A 215 -4.07 -9.07 -11.57
N VAL A 216 -4.36 -9.97 -10.64
CA VAL A 216 -3.39 -10.43 -9.63
C VAL A 216 -2.16 -11.11 -10.26
N ASN A 217 -2.32 -11.84 -11.35
CA ASN A 217 -1.23 -12.53 -12.03
C ASN A 217 -0.33 -11.59 -12.87
N ASN A 218 -0.82 -10.40 -13.21
CA ASN A 218 -0.07 -9.42 -13.99
C ASN A 218 0.46 -8.24 -13.18
N THR A 219 -0.27 -7.83 -12.13
CA THR A 219 0.12 -6.70 -11.26
C THR A 219 0.79 -7.15 -9.96
N TYR A 220 0.59 -8.41 -9.55
CA TYR A 220 1.03 -8.97 -8.27
C TYR A 220 0.37 -8.30 -7.04
N GLU A 221 -0.73 -7.58 -7.25
CA GLU A 221 -1.59 -7.07 -6.19
C GLU A 221 -2.47 -8.19 -5.60
N PHE A 222 -3.07 -7.95 -4.44
CA PHE A 222 -4.04 -8.88 -3.87
C PHE A 222 -5.42 -8.67 -4.51
N PRO A 223 -6.20 -9.75 -4.68
CA PRO A 223 -7.54 -9.64 -5.25
C PRO A 223 -8.47 -8.86 -4.31
N MET A 224 -9.43 -8.15 -4.90
CA MET A 224 -10.54 -7.55 -4.18
C MET A 224 -11.62 -8.60 -3.88
N ARG A 225 -11.82 -9.53 -4.81
CA ARG A 225 -12.85 -10.57 -4.73
C ARG A 225 -12.37 -11.71 -3.85
N GLU A 226 -13.18 -12.09 -2.87
CA GLU A 226 -12.97 -13.28 -2.05
C GLU A 226 -13.02 -14.56 -2.93
N GLY A 227 -12.20 -15.55 -2.59
CA GLY A 227 -12.10 -16.80 -3.34
C GLY A 227 -11.13 -16.78 -4.52
N VAL A 228 -10.66 -15.61 -4.97
CA VAL A 228 -9.60 -15.51 -5.96
C VAL A 228 -8.25 -15.58 -5.23
N ALA A 229 -7.36 -16.47 -5.69
CA ALA A 229 -6.03 -16.59 -5.11
C ALA A 229 -5.11 -15.43 -5.55
N ALA A 230 -4.23 -14.99 -4.66
CA ALA A 230 -3.10 -14.13 -5.04
C ALA A 230 -2.13 -14.88 -5.97
N SER A 231 -1.33 -14.13 -6.75
CA SER A 231 -0.26 -14.73 -7.56
C SER A 231 0.70 -15.56 -6.70
N ASP A 232 1.14 -16.71 -7.19
CA ASP A 232 2.09 -17.61 -6.50
C ASP A 232 3.36 -16.87 -6.05
N LEU A 233 3.81 -15.87 -6.83
CA LEU A 233 4.97 -15.04 -6.50
C LEU A 233 4.77 -14.16 -5.25
N ILE A 234 3.53 -13.92 -4.84
CA ILE A 234 3.21 -13.20 -3.61
C ILE A 234 2.74 -14.16 -2.52
N ALA A 235 1.95 -15.16 -2.88
CA ALA A 235 1.38 -16.13 -1.95
C ALA A 235 2.44 -16.88 -1.13
N GLN A 236 3.65 -17.08 -1.67
CA GLN A 236 4.77 -17.70 -0.95
C GLN A 236 5.20 -16.93 0.31
N PHE A 237 4.93 -15.62 0.39
CA PHE A 237 5.21 -14.79 1.57
C PHE A 237 4.05 -14.70 2.56
N GLY A 238 2.96 -15.41 2.30
CA GLY A 238 1.74 -15.43 3.11
C GLY A 238 0.58 -14.67 2.45
N SER A 239 -0.58 -15.33 2.40
CA SER A 239 -1.81 -14.78 1.80
C SER A 239 -2.92 -14.50 2.83
N GLY A 240 -2.77 -14.98 4.07
CA GLY A 240 -3.76 -14.87 5.13
C GLY A 240 -3.40 -13.84 6.22
N PHE A 241 -2.73 -12.75 5.86
CA PHE A 241 -2.39 -11.70 6.81
C PHE A 241 -3.61 -10.87 7.23
N LYS A 242 -3.56 -10.33 8.44
CA LYS A 242 -4.58 -9.41 8.96
C LYS A 242 -4.45 -8.05 8.28
N GLU A 243 -5.52 -7.62 7.63
CA GLU A 243 -5.63 -6.32 6.98
C GLU A 243 -6.10 -5.25 7.98
N ASP A 244 -5.47 -4.08 7.96
CA ASP A 244 -5.98 -2.89 8.67
C ASP A 244 -7.34 -2.49 8.07
N GLN A 245 -8.35 -2.32 8.92
CA GLN A 245 -9.72 -1.99 8.53
C GLN A 245 -9.98 -0.48 8.44
N THR A 246 -8.95 0.34 8.56
CA THR A 246 -9.07 1.80 8.39
C THR A 246 -9.63 2.12 7.01
N ALA A 247 -10.67 2.95 6.97
CA ALA A 247 -11.28 3.38 5.71
C ALA A 247 -10.24 4.08 4.82
N VAL A 248 -9.96 3.52 3.65
CA VAL A 248 -8.92 4.05 2.74
C VAL A 248 -9.21 5.46 2.25
N ALA A 249 -10.47 5.91 2.30
CA ALA A 249 -10.85 7.29 1.99
C ALA A 249 -10.19 8.31 2.93
N SER A 250 -9.95 7.94 4.20
CA SER A 250 -9.29 8.79 5.19
C SER A 250 -7.85 9.14 4.80
N TYR A 251 -7.20 8.34 3.95
CA TYR A 251 -5.84 8.63 3.49
C TYR A 251 -5.77 9.91 2.65
N GLY A 252 -6.78 10.15 1.84
CA GLY A 252 -6.90 11.41 1.11
C GLY A 252 -7.28 12.58 2.01
N GLU A 253 -8.17 12.33 2.98
CA GLU A 253 -8.61 13.34 3.95
C GLU A 253 -7.45 13.86 4.79
N PHE A 254 -6.61 12.97 5.35
CA PHE A 254 -5.44 13.32 6.15
C PHE A 254 -4.16 13.60 5.34
N ASN A 255 -4.20 13.45 3.99
CA ASN A 255 -3.02 13.68 3.15
C ASN A 255 -2.37 15.07 3.35
N PRO A 256 -3.12 16.20 3.43
CA PRO A 256 -2.52 17.51 3.66
C PRO A 256 -1.76 17.61 5.00
N ASP A 257 -2.25 16.95 6.04
CA ASP A 257 -1.62 16.93 7.35
C ASP A 257 -0.39 16.00 7.35
N ALA A 258 -0.48 14.85 6.68
CA ALA A 258 0.64 13.94 6.50
C ALA A 258 1.81 14.62 5.77
N VAL A 259 1.54 15.33 4.67
CA VAL A 259 2.58 16.06 3.91
C VAL A 259 3.25 17.11 4.78
N LYS A 260 2.48 17.95 5.48
CA LYS A 260 3.02 18.97 6.39
C LYS A 260 3.84 18.37 7.53
N LEU A 261 3.36 17.25 8.09
CA LEU A 261 4.04 16.54 9.16
C LEU A 261 5.38 16.00 8.68
N MET A 262 5.39 15.32 7.53
CA MET A 262 6.62 14.77 6.94
C MET A 262 7.65 15.85 6.64
N ASP A 263 7.21 17.01 6.13
CA ASP A 263 8.07 18.18 5.89
C ASP A 263 8.68 18.69 7.20
N ARG A 264 7.87 18.90 8.26
CA ARG A 264 8.35 19.40 9.56
C ARG A 264 9.39 18.50 10.23
N VAL A 265 9.29 17.17 10.06
CA VAL A 265 10.24 16.21 10.65
C VAL A 265 11.47 15.97 9.77
N GLY A 266 11.57 16.61 8.61
CA GLY A 266 12.69 16.48 7.68
C GLY A 266 12.74 15.15 6.93
N TRP A 267 11.59 14.56 6.66
CA TRP A 267 11.51 13.40 5.77
C TRP A 267 11.57 13.88 4.33
N GLU A 268 12.78 13.96 3.79
CA GLU A 268 13.05 14.48 2.43
C GLU A 268 12.76 13.46 1.32
#